data_e077e35a6da25fbb0b311d6a540022df
#
_entry.id   e077e35a6da25fbb0b311d6a540022df
#
_cell.length_a   1.000
_cell.length_b   1.000
_cell.length_c   1.000
_cell.angle_alpha   90.00
_cell.angle_beta   90.00
_cell.angle_gamma   90.00
#
_symmetry.space_group_name_H-M   'P 1'
#
loop_
_entity.id
_entity.type
_entity.pdbx_description
1 polymer ?
#
loop_
_entity_poly.entity_id
_entity_poly.type
_entity_poly.pdbx_seq_one_letter_code
_entity_poly.pdbx_strand_id
1 'polypeptide(L)'
;MVSGLLQADWTFFFSTKKDGLFYLLFETVCISIVGTGIGALLAVPFAFCGTRRFVPAPVCAVFRLLVIAIRSIPFLIYGLIFIRVSGPGAFTGVLTLAMCSIGLLTKRFTECLDMLDPGPYRALIAIGVSPLAAIRHAVLPQIAPAFGSAVLYRFDVNIREASVLGLVGAGGIGAPLIFAMNQYDWSRAGAILLGLILLVWMVDVVSGKLAQT
;
A
#
# COMPACT_ATOMS: atom_id res chain seq x y z
N MET A 1 21.75 -22.74 14.21
CA MET A 1 20.62 -22.00 13.64
C MET A 1 20.10 -20.94 14.62
N VAL A 2 19.44 -21.31 15.71
CA VAL A 2 18.82 -20.34 16.63
C VAL A 2 19.87 -19.40 17.29
N SER A 3 21.02 -19.88 17.69
CA SER A 3 22.11 -19.07 18.23
C SER A 3 22.70 -18.08 17.22
N GLY A 4 22.76 -18.43 15.93
CA GLY A 4 23.24 -17.53 14.88
C GLY A 4 22.24 -16.40 14.57
N LEU A 5 20.94 -16.67 14.59
CA LEU A 5 19.90 -15.67 14.41
C LEU A 5 19.87 -14.61 15.53
N LEU A 6 20.27 -15.01 16.75
CA LEU A 6 20.36 -14.10 17.91
C LEU A 6 21.67 -13.30 17.95
N GLN A 7 22.70 -13.73 17.22
CA GLN A 7 23.96 -13.02 17.06
C GLN A 7 23.94 -12.20 15.77
N ALA A 8 23.14 -11.13 15.75
CA ALA A 8 23.02 -10.24 14.60
C ALA A 8 24.38 -9.62 14.24
N ASP A 9 24.69 -9.55 12.95
CA ASP A 9 25.88 -8.86 12.46
C ASP A 9 25.69 -7.35 12.55
N TRP A 10 26.21 -6.75 13.61
CA TRP A 10 26.11 -5.31 13.86
C TRP A 10 26.88 -4.47 12.84
N THR A 11 27.91 -5.03 12.20
CA THR A 11 28.68 -4.32 11.17
C THR A 11 27.85 -4.14 9.90
N PHE A 12 27.07 -5.14 9.54
CA PHE A 12 26.11 -5.09 8.46
C PHE A 12 24.91 -4.18 8.81
N PHE A 13 24.47 -4.23 10.08
CA PHE A 13 23.34 -3.41 10.56
C PHE A 13 23.62 -1.90 10.41
N PHE A 14 24.83 -1.44 10.74
CA PHE A 14 25.22 -0.03 10.66
C PHE A 14 25.91 0.36 9.34
N SER A 15 26.00 -0.53 8.36
CA SER A 15 26.61 -0.24 7.07
C SER A 15 25.76 0.73 6.25
N THR A 16 26.36 1.86 5.84
CA THR A 16 25.71 2.89 5.01
C THR A 16 25.95 2.67 3.49
N LYS A 17 26.58 1.55 3.10
CA LYS A 17 26.80 1.19 1.70
C LYS A 17 25.47 0.78 1.04
N LYS A 18 25.42 0.78 -0.31
CA LYS A 18 24.24 0.36 -1.11
C LYS A 18 23.71 -1.04 -0.75
N ASP A 19 24.55 -1.91 -0.19
CA ASP A 19 24.20 -3.26 0.28
C ASP A 19 23.93 -3.29 1.79
N GLY A 20 23.96 -2.16 2.48
CA GLY A 20 23.72 -2.04 3.91
C GLY A 20 22.24 -2.12 4.27
N LEU A 21 21.95 -2.57 5.49
CA LEU A 21 20.60 -2.75 5.99
C LEU A 21 19.77 -1.47 5.90
N PHE A 22 20.33 -0.30 6.26
CA PHE A 22 19.61 0.97 6.19
C PHE A 22 19.15 1.34 4.79
N TYR A 23 19.98 1.12 3.77
CA TYR A 23 19.60 1.37 2.39
C TYR A 23 18.43 0.49 1.95
N LEU A 24 18.47 -0.80 2.30
CA LEU A 24 17.44 -1.77 1.96
C LEU A 24 16.11 -1.49 2.67
N LEU A 25 16.16 -1.08 3.94
CA LEU A 25 14.99 -0.64 4.69
C LEU A 25 14.38 0.63 4.06
N PHE A 26 15.22 1.61 3.73
CA PHE A 26 14.80 2.84 3.07
C PHE A 26 14.17 2.58 1.70
N GLU A 27 14.79 1.70 0.90
CA GLU A 27 14.24 1.27 -0.40
C GLU A 27 12.84 0.63 -0.22
N THR A 28 12.68 -0.26 0.76
CA THR A 28 11.40 -0.90 1.07
C THR A 28 10.32 0.12 1.44
N VAL A 29 10.67 1.13 2.25
CA VAL A 29 9.76 2.22 2.61
C VAL A 29 9.39 3.05 1.37
N CYS A 30 10.36 3.41 0.53
CA CYS A 30 10.11 4.17 -0.70
C CYS A 30 9.18 3.41 -1.66
N ILE A 31 9.43 2.11 -1.89
CA ILE A 31 8.56 1.25 -2.70
C ILE A 31 7.13 1.27 -2.15
N SER A 32 6.97 1.16 -0.84
CA SER A 32 5.67 1.12 -0.17
C SER A 32 4.94 2.48 -0.25
N ILE A 33 5.64 3.60 -0.04
CA ILE A 33 5.07 4.96 -0.14
C ILE A 33 4.59 5.22 -1.57
N VAL A 34 5.46 5.01 -2.55
CA VAL A 34 5.15 5.29 -3.96
C VAL A 34 4.03 4.37 -4.46
N GLY A 35 4.09 3.07 -4.14
CA GLY A 35 3.07 2.10 -4.50
C GLY A 35 1.71 2.42 -3.88
N THR A 36 1.68 2.78 -2.58
CA THR A 36 0.44 3.20 -1.90
C THR A 36 -0.09 4.51 -2.48
N GLY A 37 0.78 5.49 -2.72
CA GLY A 37 0.40 6.81 -3.26
C GLY A 37 -0.23 6.71 -4.64
N ILE A 38 0.40 5.98 -5.57
CA ILE A 38 -0.15 5.73 -6.91
C ILE A 38 -1.49 4.97 -6.79
N GLY A 39 -1.52 3.92 -5.96
CA GLY A 39 -2.73 3.13 -5.73
C GLY A 39 -3.87 3.96 -5.16
N ALA A 40 -3.61 4.83 -4.19
CA ALA A 40 -4.60 5.72 -3.59
C ALA A 40 -5.12 6.75 -4.59
N LEU A 41 -4.23 7.38 -5.38
CA LEU A 41 -4.61 8.36 -6.38
C LEU A 41 -5.55 7.76 -7.44
N LEU A 42 -5.23 6.57 -7.93
CA LEU A 42 -6.05 5.86 -8.91
C LEU A 42 -7.33 5.27 -8.29
N ALA A 43 -7.31 4.89 -7.00
CA ALA A 43 -8.49 4.36 -6.32
C ALA A 43 -9.62 5.39 -6.17
N VAL A 44 -9.30 6.70 -6.07
CA VAL A 44 -10.33 7.75 -5.93
C VAL A 44 -11.32 7.76 -7.09
N PRO A 45 -10.91 7.94 -8.37
CA PRO A 45 -11.86 7.94 -9.48
C PRO A 45 -12.61 6.61 -9.60
N PHE A 46 -11.94 5.47 -9.36
CA PHE A 46 -12.61 4.17 -9.37
C PHE A 46 -13.69 4.06 -8.28
N ALA A 47 -13.48 4.63 -7.10
CA ALA A 47 -14.46 4.64 -6.03
C ALA A 47 -15.70 5.48 -6.37
N PHE A 48 -15.50 6.67 -6.94
CA PHE A 48 -16.61 7.50 -7.40
C PHE A 48 -17.43 6.81 -8.49
N CYS A 49 -16.78 6.10 -9.42
CA CYS A 49 -17.47 5.27 -10.43
C CYS A 49 -18.09 4.00 -9.84
N GLY A 50 -17.62 3.53 -8.69
CA GLY A 50 -18.11 2.34 -7.99
C GLY A 50 -19.34 2.57 -7.12
N THR A 51 -19.76 3.82 -6.86
CA THR A 51 -20.95 4.15 -6.08
C THR A 51 -22.15 4.55 -6.95
N ARG A 52 -23.35 4.06 -6.62
CA ARG A 52 -24.60 4.39 -7.32
C ARG A 52 -25.09 5.83 -7.06
N ARG A 53 -24.42 6.56 -6.18
CA ARG A 53 -24.81 7.95 -5.86
C ARG A 53 -24.46 8.94 -6.97
N PHE A 54 -23.39 8.68 -7.73
CA PHE A 54 -22.85 9.61 -8.71
C PHE A 54 -22.92 9.10 -10.15
N VAL A 55 -23.08 7.77 -10.33
CA VAL A 55 -23.11 7.14 -11.66
C VAL A 55 -24.27 6.16 -11.81
N PRO A 56 -24.78 5.96 -13.07
CA PRO A 56 -25.82 5.00 -13.35
C PRO A 56 -25.45 3.56 -12.94
N ALA A 57 -26.47 2.76 -12.60
CA ALA A 57 -26.29 1.39 -12.13
C ALA A 57 -25.41 0.49 -13.02
N PRO A 58 -25.53 0.49 -14.38
CA PRO A 58 -24.70 -0.35 -15.24
C PRO A 58 -23.20 0.03 -15.17
N VAL A 59 -22.88 1.32 -15.11
CA VAL A 59 -21.49 1.80 -14.98
C VAL A 59 -20.91 1.38 -13.65
N CYS A 60 -21.66 1.59 -12.56
CA CYS A 60 -21.28 1.17 -11.23
C CYS A 60 -21.01 -0.35 -11.17
N ALA A 61 -21.85 -1.18 -11.81
CA ALA A 61 -21.67 -2.62 -11.84
C ALA A 61 -20.38 -3.03 -12.55
N VAL A 62 -20.04 -2.40 -13.67
CA VAL A 62 -18.78 -2.66 -14.40
C VAL A 62 -17.57 -2.34 -13.54
N PHE A 63 -17.54 -1.16 -12.90
CA PHE A 63 -16.41 -0.78 -12.03
C PHE A 63 -16.29 -1.68 -10.80
N ARG A 64 -17.40 -2.07 -10.18
CA ARG A 64 -17.39 -3.04 -9.07
C ARG A 64 -16.84 -4.41 -9.52
N LEU A 65 -17.22 -4.88 -10.70
CA LEU A 65 -16.70 -6.13 -11.26
C LEU A 65 -15.19 -6.05 -11.52
N LEU A 66 -14.71 -4.95 -12.12
CA LEU A 66 -13.28 -4.72 -12.32
C LEU A 66 -12.50 -4.74 -11.00
N VAL A 67 -13.00 -4.06 -9.97
CA VAL A 67 -12.37 -4.05 -8.65
C VAL A 67 -12.34 -5.44 -8.01
N ILE A 68 -13.42 -6.23 -8.16
CA ILE A 68 -13.46 -7.62 -7.71
C ILE A 68 -12.40 -8.45 -8.44
N ALA A 69 -12.28 -8.32 -9.76
CA ALA A 69 -11.30 -9.03 -10.56
C ALA A 69 -9.86 -8.70 -10.11
N ILE A 70 -9.55 -7.41 -9.93
CA ILE A 70 -8.23 -6.97 -9.42
C ILE A 70 -7.94 -7.59 -8.05
N ARG A 71 -8.90 -7.63 -7.15
CA ARG A 71 -8.72 -8.15 -5.78
C ARG A 71 -8.70 -9.66 -5.68
N SER A 72 -9.17 -10.37 -6.69
CA SER A 72 -9.17 -11.83 -6.73
C SER A 72 -7.78 -12.41 -6.92
N ILE A 73 -6.84 -11.62 -7.44
CA ILE A 73 -5.47 -12.05 -7.71
C ILE A 73 -4.59 -11.73 -6.49
N PRO A 74 -3.92 -12.74 -5.88
CA PRO A 74 -2.97 -12.52 -4.78
C PRO A 74 -1.80 -11.62 -5.21
N PHE A 75 -1.29 -10.81 -4.28
CA PHE A 75 -0.22 -9.84 -4.55
C PHE A 75 1.07 -10.48 -5.10
N LEU A 76 1.42 -11.69 -4.65
CA LEU A 76 2.57 -12.43 -5.15
C LEU A 76 2.44 -12.79 -6.64
N ILE A 77 1.23 -13.10 -7.11
CA ILE A 77 0.99 -13.40 -8.53
C ILE A 77 1.19 -12.13 -9.36
N TYR A 78 0.72 -10.97 -8.90
CA TYR A 78 1.02 -9.69 -9.54
C TYR A 78 2.53 -9.43 -9.58
N GLY A 79 3.25 -9.69 -8.48
CA GLY A 79 4.71 -9.57 -8.43
C GLY A 79 5.39 -10.42 -9.50
N LEU A 80 5.02 -11.68 -9.62
CA LEU A 80 5.58 -12.60 -10.61
C LEU A 80 5.27 -12.17 -12.07
N ILE A 81 4.06 -11.69 -12.33
CA ILE A 81 3.67 -11.17 -13.65
C ILE A 81 4.52 -9.95 -14.00
N PHE A 82 4.60 -8.97 -13.08
CA PHE A 82 5.35 -7.73 -13.34
C PHE A 82 6.85 -7.96 -13.45
N ILE A 83 7.43 -8.90 -12.71
CA ILE A 83 8.84 -9.31 -12.88
C ILE A 83 9.11 -9.80 -14.32
N ARG A 84 8.17 -10.52 -14.89
CA ARG A 84 8.31 -11.01 -16.29
C ARG A 84 8.23 -9.88 -17.31
N VAL A 85 7.50 -8.82 -17.02
CA VAL A 85 7.27 -7.68 -17.94
C VAL A 85 8.34 -6.60 -17.78
N SER A 86 8.62 -6.18 -16.54
CA SER A 86 9.51 -5.05 -16.24
C SER A 86 10.87 -5.47 -15.68
N GLY A 87 11.11 -6.76 -15.46
CA GLY A 87 12.32 -7.26 -14.84
C GLY A 87 12.30 -7.17 -13.31
N PRO A 88 13.30 -7.78 -12.63
CA PRO A 88 13.43 -7.66 -11.17
C PRO A 88 13.87 -6.25 -10.76
N GLY A 89 13.41 -5.79 -9.58
CA GLY A 89 13.83 -4.50 -9.01
C GLY A 89 12.70 -3.72 -8.34
N ALA A 90 13.06 -2.59 -7.75
CA ALA A 90 12.14 -1.72 -6.99
C ALA A 90 10.92 -1.24 -7.80
N PHE A 91 11.10 -0.98 -9.10
CA PHE A 91 10.01 -0.55 -9.98
C PHE A 91 8.88 -1.60 -10.04
N THR A 92 9.24 -2.87 -10.13
CA THR A 92 8.29 -3.99 -10.12
C THR A 92 7.54 -4.07 -8.78
N GLY A 93 8.25 -3.84 -7.67
CA GLY A 93 7.62 -3.75 -6.35
C GLY A 93 6.57 -2.63 -6.29
N VAL A 94 6.92 -1.45 -6.78
CA VAL A 94 5.98 -0.30 -6.85
C VAL A 94 4.75 -0.63 -7.68
N LEU A 95 4.91 -1.20 -8.88
CA LEU A 95 3.78 -1.58 -9.74
C LEU A 95 2.85 -2.60 -9.06
N THR A 96 3.44 -3.60 -8.41
CA THR A 96 2.70 -4.65 -7.71
C THR A 96 1.88 -4.07 -6.57
N LEU A 97 2.51 -3.27 -5.70
CA LEU A 97 1.82 -2.65 -4.57
C LEU A 97 0.77 -1.63 -5.01
N ALA A 98 1.05 -0.86 -6.07
CA ALA A 98 0.07 0.07 -6.64
C ALA A 98 -1.17 -0.67 -7.14
N MET A 99 -1.00 -1.75 -7.91
CA MET A 99 -2.11 -2.54 -8.45
C MET A 99 -2.99 -3.14 -7.34
N CYS A 100 -2.36 -3.74 -6.33
CA CYS A 100 -3.07 -4.28 -5.17
C CYS A 100 -3.78 -3.18 -4.37
N SER A 101 -3.12 -2.01 -4.21
CA SER A 101 -3.70 -0.89 -3.48
C SER A 101 -4.90 -0.28 -4.19
N ILE A 102 -4.90 -0.18 -5.54
CA ILE A 102 -6.09 0.23 -6.31
C ILE A 102 -7.30 -0.61 -5.91
N GLY A 103 -7.18 -1.93 -5.96
CA GLY A 103 -8.28 -2.83 -5.67
C GLY A 103 -8.83 -2.68 -4.24
N LEU A 104 -7.95 -2.66 -3.24
CA LEU A 104 -8.34 -2.60 -1.83
C LEU A 104 -8.85 -1.21 -1.43
N LEU A 105 -8.15 -0.14 -1.82
CA LEU A 105 -8.54 1.23 -1.49
C LEU A 105 -9.84 1.62 -2.20
N THR A 106 -10.03 1.24 -3.47
CA THR A 106 -11.30 1.50 -4.17
C THR A 106 -12.48 0.92 -3.42
N LYS A 107 -12.38 -0.31 -2.91
CA LYS A 107 -13.45 -0.90 -2.11
C LYS A 107 -13.72 -0.08 -0.85
N ARG A 108 -12.66 0.24 -0.08
CA ARG A 108 -12.80 1.02 1.16
C ARG A 108 -13.39 2.41 0.90
N PHE A 109 -12.90 3.08 -0.13
CA PHE A 109 -13.40 4.40 -0.51
C PHE A 109 -14.87 4.34 -0.97
N THR A 110 -15.27 3.30 -1.72
CA THR A 110 -16.66 3.10 -2.12
C THR A 110 -17.57 2.87 -0.89
N GLU A 111 -17.13 2.07 0.07
CA GLU A 111 -17.83 1.85 1.34
C GLU A 111 -18.02 3.17 2.11
N CYS A 112 -16.99 4.00 2.20
CA CYS A 112 -17.09 5.34 2.82
C CYS A 112 -18.07 6.25 2.08
N LEU A 113 -18.05 6.25 0.73
CA LEU A 113 -18.99 7.02 -0.08
C LEU A 113 -20.44 6.55 0.06
N ASP A 114 -20.65 5.24 0.19
CA ASP A 114 -22.00 4.66 0.37
C ASP A 114 -22.57 4.98 1.77
N MET A 115 -21.73 5.16 2.81
CA MET A 115 -22.11 5.52 4.18
C MET A 115 -22.30 7.03 4.40
N LEU A 116 -21.93 7.87 3.44
CA LEU A 116 -21.97 9.33 3.54
C LEU A 116 -23.39 9.87 3.78
N ASP A 117 -23.54 10.87 4.64
CA ASP A 117 -24.80 11.62 4.77
C ASP A 117 -25.09 12.42 3.50
N PRO A 118 -26.21 12.15 2.81
CA PRO A 118 -26.59 12.90 1.62
C PRO A 118 -27.16 14.28 1.88
N GLY A 119 -27.48 14.63 3.12
CA GLY A 119 -28.13 15.90 3.51
C GLY A 119 -27.38 17.13 3.01
N PRO A 120 -26.11 17.34 3.39
CA PRO A 120 -25.32 18.50 2.97
C PRO A 120 -25.17 18.62 1.45
N TYR A 121 -24.97 17.50 0.75
CA TYR A 121 -24.89 17.49 -0.72
C TYR A 121 -26.19 17.93 -1.38
N ARG A 122 -27.34 17.37 -0.91
CA ARG A 122 -28.68 17.74 -1.44
C ARG A 122 -29.03 19.18 -1.17
N ALA A 123 -28.68 19.71 0.02
CA ALA A 123 -28.90 21.11 0.36
C ALA A 123 -28.17 22.06 -0.60
N LEU A 124 -26.92 21.80 -0.94
CA LEU A 124 -26.15 22.58 -1.90
C LEU A 124 -26.73 22.50 -3.31
N ILE A 125 -27.19 21.36 -3.77
CA ILE A 125 -27.86 21.22 -5.07
C ILE A 125 -29.18 22.00 -5.09
N ALA A 126 -29.95 21.97 -4.00
CA ALA A 126 -31.25 22.67 -3.91
C ALA A 126 -31.12 24.19 -4.03
N ILE A 127 -30.01 24.79 -3.59
CA ILE A 127 -29.71 26.22 -3.74
C ILE A 127 -28.99 26.57 -5.05
N GLY A 128 -28.88 25.61 -5.98
CA GLY A 128 -28.34 25.83 -7.33
C GLY A 128 -26.82 25.73 -7.47
N VAL A 129 -26.11 25.20 -6.47
CA VAL A 129 -24.67 24.95 -6.56
C VAL A 129 -24.39 23.82 -7.57
N SER A 130 -23.37 23.99 -8.40
CA SER A 130 -22.98 22.96 -9.37
C SER A 130 -22.60 21.64 -8.69
N PRO A 131 -22.86 20.47 -9.30
CA PRO A 131 -22.56 19.17 -8.71
C PRO A 131 -21.08 19.00 -8.30
N LEU A 132 -20.17 19.53 -9.09
CA LEU A 132 -18.73 19.46 -8.79
C LEU A 132 -18.36 20.29 -7.55
N ALA A 133 -18.92 21.49 -7.42
CA ALA A 133 -18.72 22.33 -6.26
C ALA A 133 -19.39 21.72 -5.00
N ALA A 134 -20.57 21.12 -5.14
CA ALA A 134 -21.24 20.40 -4.06
C ALA A 134 -20.43 19.18 -3.59
N ILE A 135 -19.80 18.42 -4.48
CA ILE A 135 -18.85 17.34 -4.10
C ILE A 135 -17.67 17.90 -3.32
N ARG A 136 -17.06 18.99 -3.80
CA ARG A 136 -15.90 19.60 -3.14
C ARG A 136 -16.20 20.10 -1.73
N HIS A 137 -17.37 20.69 -1.50
CA HIS A 137 -17.69 21.34 -0.22
C HIS A 137 -18.51 20.48 0.75
N ALA A 138 -19.29 19.52 0.26
CA ALA A 138 -20.11 18.66 1.11
C ALA A 138 -19.57 17.22 1.22
N VAL A 139 -19.05 16.63 0.15
CA VAL A 139 -18.62 15.23 0.14
C VAL A 139 -17.18 15.09 0.59
N LEU A 140 -16.26 15.84 -0.04
CA LEU A 140 -14.82 15.70 0.23
C LEU A 140 -14.47 15.87 1.73
N PRO A 141 -14.97 16.89 2.45
CA PRO A 141 -14.64 17.06 3.87
C PRO A 141 -15.12 15.89 4.74
N GLN A 142 -16.25 15.28 4.40
CA GLN A 142 -16.78 14.14 5.16
C GLN A 142 -15.96 12.87 4.97
N ILE A 143 -15.44 12.63 3.74
CA ILE A 143 -14.72 11.39 3.42
C ILE A 143 -13.21 11.49 3.64
N ALA A 144 -12.63 12.70 3.64
CA ALA A 144 -11.18 12.90 3.72
C ALA A 144 -10.53 12.20 4.94
N PRO A 145 -11.07 12.26 6.16
CA PRO A 145 -10.50 11.55 7.30
C PRO A 145 -10.51 10.02 7.12
N ALA A 146 -11.64 9.48 6.64
CA ALA A 146 -11.79 8.04 6.40
C ALA A 146 -10.88 7.55 5.26
N PHE A 147 -10.72 8.35 4.21
CA PHE A 147 -9.78 8.06 3.11
C PHE A 147 -8.33 8.10 3.62
N GLY A 148 -7.97 9.12 4.41
CA GLY A 148 -6.65 9.23 5.03
C GLY A 148 -6.30 8.01 5.87
N SER A 149 -7.20 7.60 6.77
CA SER A 149 -7.04 6.43 7.61
C SER A 149 -6.91 5.14 6.79
N ALA A 150 -7.69 4.98 5.72
CA ALA A 150 -7.60 3.82 4.83
C ALA A 150 -6.26 3.77 4.08
N VAL A 151 -5.73 4.92 3.65
CA VAL A 151 -4.42 5.02 2.97
C VAL A 151 -3.28 4.69 3.95
N LEU A 152 -3.31 5.22 5.17
CA LEU A 152 -2.32 4.91 6.22
C LEU A 152 -2.32 3.42 6.56
N TYR A 153 -3.49 2.83 6.75
CA TYR A 153 -3.62 1.39 6.97
C TYR A 153 -3.05 0.59 5.79
N ARG A 154 -3.34 0.99 4.54
CA ARG A 154 -2.80 0.31 3.37
C ARG A 154 -1.29 0.43 3.26
N PHE A 155 -0.73 1.59 3.60
CA PHE A 155 0.71 1.81 3.65
C PHE A 155 1.41 0.85 4.62
N ASP A 156 0.86 0.70 5.84
CA ASP A 156 1.37 -0.25 6.82
C ASP A 156 1.36 -1.71 6.31
N VAL A 157 0.28 -2.12 5.66
CA VAL A 157 0.20 -3.44 5.02
C VAL A 157 1.21 -3.56 3.88
N ASN A 158 1.39 -2.53 3.06
CA ASN A 158 2.30 -2.53 1.92
C ASN A 158 3.77 -2.67 2.33
N ILE A 159 4.20 -2.17 3.49
CA ILE A 159 5.56 -2.38 4.01
C ILE A 159 5.84 -3.87 4.25
N ARG A 160 4.87 -4.57 4.83
CA ARG A 160 4.98 -6.02 5.06
C ARG A 160 4.96 -6.79 3.73
N GLU A 161 4.06 -6.42 2.81
CA GLU A 161 3.99 -7.02 1.47
C GLU A 161 5.24 -6.75 0.64
N ALA A 162 5.85 -5.55 0.72
CA ALA A 162 7.10 -5.20 0.04
C ALA A 162 8.26 -6.11 0.47
N SER A 163 8.33 -6.42 1.77
CA SER A 163 9.35 -7.33 2.30
C SER A 163 9.22 -8.74 1.73
N VAL A 164 7.99 -9.23 1.58
CA VAL A 164 7.71 -10.54 0.95
C VAL A 164 7.95 -10.50 -0.56
N LEU A 165 7.58 -9.41 -1.25
CA LEU A 165 7.84 -9.22 -2.68
C LEU A 165 9.34 -9.21 -3.00
N GLY A 166 10.17 -8.72 -2.09
CA GLY A 166 11.62 -8.80 -2.21
C GLY A 166 12.14 -10.23 -2.34
N LEU A 167 11.49 -11.22 -1.73
CA LEU A 167 11.85 -12.64 -1.84
C LEU A 167 11.74 -13.16 -3.28
N VAL A 168 10.85 -12.60 -4.08
CA VAL A 168 10.68 -12.98 -5.51
C VAL A 168 11.46 -12.04 -6.45
N GLY A 169 12.24 -11.09 -5.90
CA GLY A 169 13.09 -10.20 -6.70
C GLY A 169 12.48 -8.84 -7.05
N ALA A 170 11.41 -8.43 -6.37
CA ALA A 170 10.76 -7.13 -6.59
C ALA A 170 11.39 -5.97 -5.79
N GLY A 171 12.68 -6.06 -5.46
CA GLY A 171 13.43 -5.04 -4.71
C GLY A 171 13.25 -5.09 -3.20
N GLY A 172 13.92 -4.17 -2.49
CA GLY A 172 13.84 -4.05 -1.04
C GLY A 172 14.57 -5.13 -0.25
N ILE A 173 14.21 -5.26 1.02
CA ILE A 173 14.94 -6.07 2.02
C ILE A 173 14.81 -7.59 1.82
N GLY A 174 13.83 -8.06 1.07
CA GLY A 174 13.55 -9.49 0.95
C GLY A 174 14.60 -10.28 0.16
N ALA A 175 15.18 -9.71 -0.91
CA ALA A 175 16.18 -10.40 -1.72
C ALA A 175 17.46 -10.71 -0.93
N PRO A 176 18.08 -9.77 -0.19
CA PRO A 176 19.20 -10.07 0.69
C PRO A 176 18.90 -11.11 1.77
N LEU A 177 17.66 -11.16 2.28
CA LEU A 177 17.25 -12.18 3.24
C LEU A 177 17.34 -13.59 2.65
N ILE A 178 16.80 -13.81 1.45
CA ILE A 178 16.93 -15.12 0.77
C ILE A 178 18.38 -15.47 0.49
N PHE A 179 19.20 -14.50 0.03
CA PHE A 179 20.62 -14.75 -0.22
C PHE A 179 21.36 -15.19 1.06
N ALA A 180 21.12 -14.50 2.19
CA ALA A 180 21.71 -14.88 3.46
C ALA A 180 21.26 -16.28 3.92
N MET A 181 19.97 -16.61 3.76
CA MET A 181 19.44 -17.94 4.10
C MET A 181 20.04 -19.04 3.23
N ASN A 182 20.18 -18.82 1.92
CA ASN A 182 20.75 -19.79 0.99
C ASN A 182 22.25 -20.04 1.23
N GLN A 183 22.96 -19.03 1.74
CA GLN A 183 24.37 -19.14 2.13
C GLN A 183 24.56 -19.67 3.56
N TYR A 184 23.48 -19.98 4.28
CA TYR A 184 23.50 -20.38 5.69
C TYR A 184 24.12 -19.32 6.63
N ASP A 185 24.16 -18.06 6.19
CA ASP A 185 24.60 -16.92 7.00
C ASP A 185 23.47 -16.46 7.94
N TRP A 186 23.31 -17.22 9.02
CA TRP A 186 22.26 -16.97 10.01
C TRP A 186 22.44 -15.66 10.79
N SER A 187 23.67 -15.17 10.90
CA SER A 187 23.96 -13.90 11.58
C SER A 187 23.44 -12.72 10.76
N ARG A 188 23.68 -12.75 9.45
CA ARG A 188 23.18 -11.74 8.50
C ARG A 188 21.66 -11.81 8.34
N ALA A 189 21.10 -13.01 8.23
CA ALA A 189 19.65 -13.22 8.21
C ALA A 189 18.98 -12.69 9.48
N GLY A 190 19.57 -12.91 10.64
CA GLY A 190 19.11 -12.38 11.92
C GLY A 190 19.10 -10.85 11.97
N ALA A 191 20.16 -10.19 11.49
CA ALA A 191 20.23 -8.73 11.38
C ALA A 191 19.12 -8.15 10.48
N ILE A 192 18.87 -8.80 9.34
CA ILE A 192 17.80 -8.40 8.39
C ILE A 192 16.42 -8.54 9.02
N LEU A 193 16.15 -9.67 9.70
CA LEU A 193 14.86 -9.90 10.38
C LEU A 193 14.63 -8.90 11.52
N LEU A 194 15.65 -8.61 12.34
CA LEU A 194 15.55 -7.60 13.39
C LEU A 194 15.29 -6.21 12.81
N GLY A 195 15.98 -5.84 11.73
CA GLY A 195 15.74 -4.57 11.03
C GLY A 195 14.31 -4.45 10.49
N LEU A 196 13.78 -5.54 9.95
CA LEU A 196 12.40 -5.59 9.44
C LEU A 196 11.38 -5.46 10.59
N ILE A 197 11.57 -6.16 11.70
CA ILE A 197 10.71 -6.06 12.88
C ILE A 197 10.70 -4.62 13.41
N LEU A 198 11.87 -4.00 13.53
CA LEU A 198 11.99 -2.62 13.99
C LEU A 198 11.33 -1.63 13.03
N LEU A 199 11.48 -1.83 11.72
CA LEU A 199 10.84 -1.01 10.71
C LEU A 199 9.31 -1.09 10.81
N VAL A 200 8.75 -2.31 10.82
CA VAL A 200 7.30 -2.51 10.92
C VAL A 200 6.78 -1.91 12.22
N TRP A 201 7.44 -2.14 13.34
CA TRP A 201 7.04 -1.57 14.63
C TRP A 201 7.06 -0.03 14.62
N MET A 202 8.11 0.57 14.05
CA MET A 202 8.22 2.03 13.94
C MET A 202 7.10 2.62 13.08
N VAL A 203 6.80 1.99 11.96
CA VAL A 203 5.72 2.42 11.06
C VAL A 203 4.35 2.28 11.72
N ASP A 204 4.11 1.18 12.41
CA ASP A 204 2.86 0.92 13.15
C ASP A 204 2.60 2.01 14.20
N VAL A 205 3.62 2.38 14.98
CA VAL A 205 3.55 3.46 15.98
C VAL A 205 3.28 4.82 15.32
N VAL A 206 3.95 5.14 14.21
CA VAL A 206 3.78 6.41 13.50
C VAL A 206 2.41 6.49 12.85
N SER A 207 2.00 5.43 12.13
CA SER A 207 0.70 5.37 11.47
C SER A 207 -0.46 5.41 12.48
N GLY A 208 -0.32 4.73 13.61
CA GLY A 208 -1.30 4.76 14.69
C GLY A 208 -1.51 6.15 15.30
N LYS A 209 -0.43 6.93 15.48
CA LYS A 209 -0.53 8.32 15.94
C LYS A 209 -1.17 9.25 14.89
N LEU A 210 -0.81 9.09 13.63
CA LEU A 210 -1.38 9.90 12.54
C LEU A 210 -2.86 9.60 12.27
N ALA A 211 -3.31 8.37 12.53
CA ALA A 211 -4.71 8.00 12.36
C ALA A 211 -5.62 8.53 13.48
N GLN A 212 -5.08 8.98 14.61
CA GLN A 212 -5.82 9.54 15.75
C GLN A 212 -5.97 11.08 15.69
N THR A 213 -5.26 11.74 14.77
CA THR A 213 -5.30 13.19 14.55
C THR A 213 -6.26 13.54 13.42
#